data_e88eb6602c0faae4b6aaae640f4d429e
#
_entry.id   e88eb6602c0faae4b6aaae640f4d429e
#
_cell.length_a   1.000
_cell.length_b   1.000
_cell.length_c   1.000
_cell.angle_alpha   90.00
_cell.angle_beta   90.00
_cell.angle_gamma   90.00
#
_symmetry.space_group_name_H-M   'P 1'
#
loop_
_entity.id
_entity.type
_entity.pdbx_description
1 polymer ?
#
loop_
_entity_poly.entity_id
_entity_poly.type
_entity_poly.pdbx_seq_one_letter_code
_entity_poly.pdbx_strand_id
1 'polypeptide(L)'
;EMMLEDFMPAANECVARFARENRLPLLYRVHEKPDAEKLAMFADFLDGIGVNAKGIRHNAAPGDIRAILEKTKERPEYSVITALALRSMQKARYDVAPLGHYGLAMADYCHFTSPIRRYPDLVVSRALTAKLTGQPAPLTGEALADAAVRSSERERAAIDAERAADKLMMARLMAHHVGEDYDGTINSVSEYGMYITLSMPAH
;
A
#
# COMPACT_ATOMS: atom_id res chain seq x y z
N GLU A 1 4.79 10.39 19.06
CA GLU A 1 4.64 10.00 17.63
C GLU A 1 3.84 8.69 17.50
N MET A 2 4.25 7.57 18.07
CA MET A 2 3.54 6.26 18.04
C MET A 2 2.06 6.34 18.40
N MET A 3 1.68 7.10 19.41
CA MET A 3 0.28 7.22 19.86
C MET A 3 -0.64 7.85 18.80
N LEU A 4 -0.16 8.84 18.04
CA LEU A 4 -0.93 9.44 16.94
C LEU A 4 -1.05 8.49 15.75
N GLU A 5 -0.03 7.68 15.50
CA GLU A 5 -0.02 6.66 14.46
C GLU A 5 -1.08 5.58 14.69
N ASP A 6 -1.36 5.23 15.95
CA ASP A 6 -2.40 4.27 16.31
C ASP A 6 -3.81 4.88 16.28
N PHE A 7 -3.98 6.13 16.73
CA PHE A 7 -5.29 6.78 16.75
C PHE A 7 -5.84 7.11 15.36
N MET A 8 -5.01 7.49 14.40
CA MET A 8 -5.47 7.82 13.06
C MET A 8 -6.09 6.62 12.31
N PRO A 9 -5.45 5.44 12.26
CA PRO A 9 -6.08 4.24 11.70
C PRO A 9 -7.36 3.83 12.44
N ALA A 10 -7.38 3.92 13.77
CA ALA A 10 -8.57 3.60 14.57
C ALA A 10 -9.73 4.55 14.23
N ALA A 11 -9.49 5.85 14.10
CA ALA A 11 -10.51 6.81 13.67
C ALA A 11 -11.03 6.51 12.26
N ASN A 12 -10.13 6.20 11.33
CA ASN A 12 -10.47 5.82 9.95
C ASN A 12 -11.36 4.55 9.92
N GLU A 13 -11.03 3.53 10.71
CA GLU A 13 -11.82 2.31 10.84
C GLU A 13 -13.19 2.57 11.47
N CYS A 14 -13.24 3.34 12.56
CA CYS A 14 -14.50 3.68 13.23
C CYS A 14 -15.47 4.40 12.30
N VAL A 15 -15.00 5.37 11.51
CA VAL A 15 -15.83 6.11 10.55
C VAL A 15 -16.30 5.20 9.41
N ALA A 16 -15.43 4.33 8.89
CA ALA A 16 -15.80 3.38 7.84
C ALA A 16 -16.86 2.39 8.32
N ARG A 17 -16.70 1.83 9.52
CA ARG A 17 -17.67 0.93 10.16
C ARG A 17 -19.02 1.63 10.41
N PHE A 18 -19.00 2.83 10.98
CA PHE A 18 -20.19 3.63 11.17
C PHE A 18 -20.95 3.88 9.86
N ALA A 19 -20.23 4.22 8.80
CA ALA A 19 -20.81 4.45 7.48
C ALA A 19 -21.47 3.18 6.92
N ARG A 20 -20.81 2.03 7.01
CA ARG A 20 -21.35 0.74 6.58
C ARG A 20 -22.63 0.37 7.35
N GLU A 21 -22.61 0.48 8.67
CA GLU A 21 -23.74 0.15 9.54
C GLU A 21 -24.96 1.07 9.29
N ASN A 22 -24.70 2.33 8.95
CA ASN A 22 -25.74 3.32 8.65
C ASN A 22 -26.08 3.44 7.16
N ARG A 23 -25.50 2.59 6.28
CA ARG A 23 -25.66 2.64 4.82
C ARG A 23 -25.36 4.01 4.24
N LEU A 24 -24.36 4.68 4.80
CA LEU A 24 -23.92 6.00 4.35
C LEU A 24 -23.09 5.85 3.06
N PRO A 25 -23.39 6.57 1.98
CA PRO A 25 -22.56 6.58 0.78
C PRO A 25 -21.20 7.20 1.13
N LEU A 26 -20.13 6.42 0.94
CA LEU A 26 -18.79 6.77 1.38
C LEU A 26 -17.74 6.31 0.37
N LEU A 27 -16.56 6.93 0.41
CA LEU A 27 -15.36 6.44 -0.25
C LEU A 27 -14.55 5.58 0.72
N TYR A 28 -14.54 4.26 0.49
CA TYR A 28 -13.70 3.34 1.24
C TYR A 28 -12.29 3.30 0.65
N ARG A 29 -11.30 3.05 1.51
CA ARG A 29 -9.94 2.69 1.09
C ARG A 29 -9.82 1.18 1.12
N VAL A 30 -9.80 0.57 -0.04
CA VAL A 30 -9.80 -0.88 -0.18
C VAL A 30 -8.44 -1.40 -0.61
N HIS A 31 -8.08 -2.55 -0.07
CA HIS A 31 -6.89 -3.30 -0.44
C HIS A 31 -7.27 -4.77 -0.50
N GLU A 32 -7.47 -5.28 -1.70
CA GLU A 32 -7.90 -6.65 -1.91
C GLU A 32 -6.79 -7.65 -1.58
N LYS A 33 -7.16 -8.91 -1.44
CA LYS A 33 -6.21 -10.00 -1.20
C LYS A 33 -5.16 -10.07 -2.31
N PRO A 34 -3.95 -10.55 -2.00
CA PRO A 34 -2.93 -10.79 -3.00
C PRO A 34 -3.42 -11.71 -4.12
N ASP A 35 -2.86 -11.51 -5.30
CA ASP A 35 -3.07 -12.37 -6.44
C ASP A 35 -2.48 -13.78 -6.19
N ALA A 36 -3.28 -14.84 -6.47
CA ALA A 36 -2.90 -16.21 -6.17
C ALA A 36 -1.65 -16.68 -6.95
N GLU A 37 -1.49 -16.25 -8.21
CA GLU A 37 -0.32 -16.61 -9.01
C GLU A 37 0.94 -15.95 -8.47
N LYS A 38 0.86 -14.67 -8.11
CA LYS A 38 1.98 -13.96 -7.49
C LYS A 38 2.35 -14.50 -6.12
N LEU A 39 1.36 -14.92 -5.33
CA LEU A 39 1.63 -15.62 -4.06
C LEU A 39 2.35 -16.95 -4.28
N ALA A 40 1.93 -17.72 -5.29
CA ALA A 40 2.60 -18.97 -5.62
C ALA A 40 4.05 -18.73 -6.04
N MET A 41 4.33 -17.74 -6.90
CA MET A 41 5.69 -17.34 -7.28
C MET A 41 6.53 -16.90 -6.07
N PHE A 42 5.94 -16.14 -5.15
CA PHE A 42 6.61 -15.72 -3.92
C PHE A 42 6.91 -16.93 -3.02
N ALA A 43 5.98 -17.87 -2.89
CA ALA A 43 6.18 -19.11 -2.14
C ALA A 43 7.28 -19.98 -2.76
N ASP A 44 7.32 -20.14 -4.09
CA ASP A 44 8.38 -20.87 -4.79
C ASP A 44 9.77 -20.27 -4.55
N PHE A 45 9.87 -18.94 -4.58
CA PHE A 45 11.11 -18.25 -4.25
C PHE A 45 11.54 -18.54 -2.80
N LEU A 46 10.63 -18.46 -1.83
CA LEU A 46 10.92 -18.73 -0.42
C LEU A 46 11.39 -20.18 -0.20
N ASP A 47 10.68 -21.15 -0.82
CA ASP A 47 11.06 -22.56 -0.75
C ASP A 47 12.46 -22.78 -1.36
N GLY A 48 12.79 -22.07 -2.47
CA GLY A 48 14.11 -22.13 -3.11
C GLY A 48 15.28 -21.65 -2.24
N ILE A 49 15.02 -20.72 -1.31
CA ILE A 49 16.01 -20.23 -0.34
C ILE A 49 15.88 -20.90 1.04
N GLY A 50 15.12 -22.00 1.14
CA GLY A 50 14.95 -22.78 2.37
C GLY A 50 14.04 -22.15 3.42
N VAL A 51 13.17 -21.23 3.04
CA VAL A 51 12.13 -20.64 3.90
C VAL A 51 10.80 -21.33 3.65
N ASN A 52 10.23 -21.96 4.68
CA ASN A 52 8.96 -22.68 4.54
C ASN A 52 7.79 -21.72 4.24
N ALA A 53 7.21 -21.86 3.06
CA ALA A 53 6.13 -21.04 2.54
C ALA A 53 4.81 -21.81 2.29
N LYS A 54 4.68 -23.03 2.78
CA LYS A 54 3.51 -23.90 2.51
C LYS A 54 2.16 -23.26 2.88
N GLY A 55 2.13 -22.40 3.91
CA GLY A 55 0.91 -21.76 4.39
C GLY A 55 0.38 -20.63 3.52
N ILE A 56 1.22 -20.06 2.63
CA ILE A 56 0.85 -18.86 1.86
C ILE A 56 0.60 -19.11 0.37
N ARG A 57 0.89 -20.31 -0.16
CA ARG A 57 0.92 -20.60 -1.60
C ARG A 57 -0.39 -20.27 -2.35
N HIS A 58 -1.54 -20.45 -1.73
CA HIS A 58 -2.84 -20.24 -2.36
C HIS A 58 -3.71 -19.21 -1.67
N ASN A 59 -3.50 -18.98 -0.40
CA ASN A 59 -4.23 -17.98 0.38
C ASN A 59 -3.39 -17.63 1.61
N ALA A 60 -2.96 -16.40 1.69
CA ALA A 60 -2.24 -15.88 2.83
C ALA A 60 -3.14 -14.96 3.64
N ALA A 61 -3.15 -15.09 4.96
CA ALA A 61 -3.63 -14.01 5.82
C ALA A 61 -2.53 -12.94 5.96
N PRO A 62 -2.87 -11.67 6.27
CA PRO A 62 -1.88 -10.61 6.48
C PRO A 62 -0.81 -10.99 7.51
N GLY A 63 -1.21 -11.69 8.56
CA GLY A 63 -0.31 -12.20 9.60
C GLY A 63 0.72 -13.22 9.12
N ASP A 64 0.38 -14.04 8.12
CA ASP A 64 1.29 -15.06 7.58
C ASP A 64 2.49 -14.42 6.88
N ILE A 65 2.23 -13.40 6.05
CA ILE A 65 3.28 -12.66 5.36
C ILE A 65 4.15 -11.90 6.36
N ARG A 66 3.53 -11.25 7.35
CA ARG A 66 4.25 -10.59 8.43
C ARG A 66 5.15 -11.55 9.18
N ALA A 67 4.67 -12.75 9.53
CA ALA A 67 5.46 -13.76 10.23
C ALA A 67 6.68 -14.25 9.41
N ILE A 68 6.54 -14.32 8.07
CA ILE A 68 7.66 -14.64 7.18
C ILE A 68 8.68 -13.50 7.19
N LEU A 69 8.24 -12.26 7.04
CA LEU A 69 9.14 -11.10 7.06
C LEU A 69 9.90 -10.99 8.38
N GLU A 70 9.25 -11.17 9.51
CA GLU A 70 9.92 -11.16 10.82
C GLU A 70 10.95 -12.29 10.96
N LYS A 71 10.63 -13.51 10.52
CA LYS A 71 11.56 -14.67 10.57
C LYS A 71 12.77 -14.51 9.65
N THR A 72 12.64 -13.71 8.61
CA THR A 72 13.70 -13.53 7.61
C THR A 72 14.49 -12.24 7.77
N LYS A 73 14.18 -11.43 8.77
CA LYS A 73 14.72 -10.08 8.98
C LYS A 73 16.24 -10.00 9.01
N GLU A 74 16.89 -11.00 9.60
CA GLU A 74 18.37 -11.07 9.74
C GLU A 74 19.04 -11.75 8.53
N ARG A 75 18.29 -12.17 7.51
CA ARG A 75 18.85 -12.86 6.35
C ARG A 75 19.38 -11.85 5.33
N PRO A 76 20.48 -12.21 4.62
CA PRO A 76 20.99 -11.37 3.52
C PRO A 76 19.95 -11.09 2.42
N GLU A 77 19.04 -12.04 2.19
CA GLU A 77 17.98 -11.95 1.16
C GLU A 77 16.76 -11.12 1.60
N TYR A 78 16.75 -10.54 2.79
CA TYR A 78 15.58 -9.85 3.37
C TYR A 78 15.02 -8.76 2.46
N SER A 79 15.89 -7.97 1.83
CA SER A 79 15.47 -6.91 0.89
C SER A 79 14.70 -7.47 -0.32
N VAL A 80 15.17 -8.60 -0.86
CA VAL A 80 14.53 -9.29 -1.99
C VAL A 80 13.21 -9.91 -1.56
N ILE A 81 13.19 -10.59 -0.39
CA ILE A 81 11.98 -11.17 0.20
C ILE A 81 10.89 -10.09 0.37
N THR A 82 11.26 -8.95 0.95
CA THR A 82 10.34 -7.81 1.15
C THR A 82 9.83 -7.26 -0.18
N ALA A 83 10.69 -7.09 -1.17
CA ALA A 83 10.32 -6.60 -2.49
C ALA A 83 9.34 -7.55 -3.20
N LEU A 84 9.58 -8.87 -3.13
CA LEU A 84 8.70 -9.88 -3.73
C LEU A 84 7.36 -9.99 -2.98
N ALA A 85 7.37 -9.93 -1.64
CA ALA A 85 6.15 -9.86 -0.84
C ALA A 85 5.30 -8.65 -1.25
N LEU A 86 5.88 -7.45 -1.38
CA LEU A 86 5.17 -6.25 -1.83
C LEU A 86 4.65 -6.37 -3.28
N ARG A 87 5.40 -6.99 -4.18
CA ARG A 87 4.97 -7.24 -5.57
C ARG A 87 3.80 -8.21 -5.67
N SER A 88 3.65 -9.12 -4.71
CA SER A 88 2.52 -10.05 -4.66
C SER A 88 1.22 -9.38 -4.21
N MET A 89 1.30 -8.23 -3.54
CA MET A 89 0.14 -7.49 -3.06
C MET A 89 -0.59 -6.77 -4.19
N GLN A 90 -1.92 -6.65 -4.04
CA GLN A 90 -2.72 -5.76 -4.87
C GLN A 90 -2.44 -4.30 -4.49
N LYS A 91 -2.72 -3.38 -5.41
CA LYS A 91 -2.64 -1.95 -5.10
C LYS A 91 -3.91 -1.51 -4.36
N ALA A 92 -3.74 -0.78 -3.27
CA ALA A 92 -4.87 -0.14 -2.61
C ALA A 92 -5.48 0.94 -3.53
N ARG A 93 -6.81 1.09 -3.48
CA ARG A 93 -7.59 2.05 -4.27
C ARG A 93 -8.76 2.60 -3.47
N TYR A 94 -9.44 3.60 -4.00
CA TYR A 94 -10.71 4.04 -3.45
C TYR A 94 -11.86 3.32 -4.17
N ASP A 95 -12.89 2.97 -3.39
CA ASP A 95 -14.08 2.30 -3.90
C ASP A 95 -15.32 2.73 -3.09
N VAL A 96 -16.49 2.57 -3.69
CA VAL A 96 -17.77 2.79 -3.01
C VAL A 96 -18.23 1.56 -2.23
N ALA A 97 -17.66 0.39 -2.53
CA ALA A 97 -17.95 -0.87 -1.85
C ALA A 97 -16.95 -1.10 -0.69
N PRO A 98 -17.42 -1.55 0.50
CA PRO A 98 -16.56 -1.87 1.65
C PRO A 98 -15.91 -3.26 1.47
N LEU A 99 -14.87 -3.36 0.65
CA LEU A 99 -14.19 -4.63 0.35
C LEU A 99 -13.09 -4.98 1.36
N GLY A 100 -12.90 -4.15 2.39
CA GLY A 100 -11.87 -4.34 3.41
C GLY A 100 -10.48 -3.88 2.97
N HIS A 101 -9.56 -3.93 3.91
CA HIS A 101 -8.17 -3.54 3.69
C HIS A 101 -7.22 -4.64 4.15
N TYR A 102 -6.83 -5.54 3.23
CA TYR A 102 -5.98 -6.70 3.51
C TYR A 102 -4.70 -6.33 4.26
N GLY A 103 -3.93 -5.35 3.76
CA GLY A 103 -2.64 -4.97 4.36
C GLY A 103 -2.73 -4.45 5.79
N LEU A 104 -3.90 -3.93 6.22
CA LEU A 104 -4.15 -3.49 7.59
C LEU A 104 -4.92 -4.54 8.41
N ALA A 105 -5.36 -5.65 7.79
CA ALA A 105 -6.23 -6.66 8.39
C ALA A 105 -7.55 -6.07 8.94
N MET A 106 -8.08 -5.02 8.28
CA MET A 106 -9.31 -4.33 8.68
C MET A 106 -10.45 -4.68 7.73
N ALA A 107 -11.62 -4.98 8.30
CA ALA A 107 -12.83 -5.29 7.51
C ALA A 107 -13.44 -4.03 6.88
N ASP A 108 -13.35 -2.90 7.58
CA ASP A 108 -13.85 -1.60 7.14
C ASP A 108 -12.73 -0.58 7.26
N TYR A 109 -12.43 0.15 6.20
CA TYR A 109 -11.41 1.18 6.26
C TYR A 109 -11.71 2.30 5.26
N CYS A 110 -11.52 3.53 5.69
CA CYS A 110 -11.57 4.71 4.84
C CYS A 110 -10.44 5.67 5.21
N HIS A 111 -10.19 6.65 4.38
CA HIS A 111 -9.35 7.78 4.74
C HIS A 111 -10.24 8.93 5.23
N PHE A 112 -10.03 9.39 6.45
CA PHE A 112 -10.83 10.44 7.10
C PHE A 112 -9.95 11.54 7.72
N THR A 113 -8.78 11.20 8.20
CA THR A 113 -7.99 12.06 9.11
C THR A 113 -7.18 13.16 8.44
N SER A 114 -7.15 13.26 7.09
CA SER A 114 -6.31 14.23 6.38
C SER A 114 -7.06 14.97 5.25
N PRO A 115 -8.18 15.68 5.53
CA PRO A 115 -9.02 16.29 4.50
C PRO A 115 -8.37 17.50 3.78
N ILE A 116 -7.30 18.08 4.35
CA ILE A 116 -6.57 19.19 3.74
C ILE A 116 -5.82 18.76 2.48
N ARG A 117 -5.25 17.54 2.48
CA ARG A 117 -4.38 17.04 1.41
C ARG A 117 -4.95 15.87 0.62
N ARG A 118 -6.03 15.25 1.08
CA ARG A 118 -6.69 14.13 0.39
C ARG A 118 -8.16 14.41 0.16
N TYR A 119 -8.56 14.49 -1.10
CA TYR A 119 -9.96 14.71 -1.48
C TYR A 119 -10.93 13.64 -0.94
N PRO A 120 -10.60 12.33 -0.94
CA PRO A 120 -11.48 11.32 -0.32
C PRO A 120 -11.80 11.59 1.14
N ASP A 121 -10.84 12.05 1.94
CA ASP A 121 -11.07 12.41 3.36
C ASP A 121 -12.08 13.56 3.49
N LEU A 122 -12.03 14.53 2.58
CA LEU A 122 -13.00 15.63 2.55
C LEU A 122 -14.40 15.12 2.18
N VAL A 123 -14.51 14.20 1.22
CA VAL A 123 -15.79 13.56 0.84
C VAL A 123 -16.37 12.82 2.04
N VAL A 124 -15.54 12.01 2.72
CA VAL A 124 -15.93 11.28 3.94
C VAL A 124 -16.39 12.23 5.03
N SER A 125 -15.65 13.30 5.30
CA SER A 125 -15.99 14.30 6.33
C SER A 125 -17.33 14.96 6.02
N ARG A 126 -17.57 15.34 4.77
CA ARG A 126 -18.84 15.97 4.34
C ARG A 126 -20.03 15.00 4.45
N ALA A 127 -19.85 13.74 4.07
CA ALA A 127 -20.89 12.72 4.17
C ALA A 127 -21.23 12.45 5.66
N LEU A 128 -20.23 12.36 6.52
CA LEU A 128 -20.41 12.18 7.96
C LEU A 128 -21.15 13.39 8.59
N THR A 129 -20.73 14.62 8.26
CA THR A 129 -21.37 15.84 8.76
C THR A 129 -22.83 15.90 8.31
N ALA A 130 -23.11 15.62 7.04
CA ALA A 130 -24.47 15.59 6.52
C ALA A 130 -25.36 14.60 7.30
N LYS A 131 -24.85 13.38 7.57
CA LYS A 131 -25.56 12.38 8.37
C LYS A 131 -25.84 12.85 9.77
N LEU A 132 -24.86 13.46 10.46
CA LEU A 132 -24.99 13.94 11.84
C LEU A 132 -25.94 15.16 11.96
N THR A 133 -26.03 15.97 10.91
CA THR A 133 -26.91 17.15 10.86
C THR A 133 -28.27 16.88 10.20
N GLY A 134 -28.57 15.63 9.84
CA GLY A 134 -29.81 15.26 9.17
C GLY A 134 -29.96 15.79 7.74
N GLN A 135 -28.85 16.13 7.09
CA GLN A 135 -28.83 16.61 5.71
C GLN A 135 -28.58 15.44 4.74
N PRO A 136 -28.99 15.57 3.48
CA PRO A 136 -28.66 14.56 2.46
C PRO A 136 -27.15 14.52 2.19
N ALA A 137 -26.63 13.33 1.88
CA ALA A 137 -25.22 13.17 1.52
C ALA A 137 -24.90 13.98 0.25
N PRO A 138 -23.82 14.79 0.25
CA PRO A 138 -23.54 15.73 -0.85
C PRO A 138 -23.06 15.03 -2.14
N LEU A 139 -22.61 13.78 -2.05
CA LEU A 139 -22.13 12.99 -3.18
C LEU A 139 -22.65 11.56 -3.07
N THR A 140 -23.34 11.07 -4.10
CA THR A 140 -23.97 9.75 -4.14
C THR A 140 -23.92 9.14 -5.54
N GLY A 141 -24.24 7.85 -5.66
CA GLY A 141 -24.40 7.16 -6.94
C GLY A 141 -23.17 7.27 -7.84
N GLU A 142 -23.40 7.58 -9.10
CA GLU A 142 -22.34 7.66 -10.13
C GLU A 142 -21.29 8.72 -9.81
N ALA A 143 -21.69 9.88 -9.30
CA ALA A 143 -20.74 10.93 -8.92
C ALA A 143 -19.77 10.49 -7.80
N LEU A 144 -20.24 9.66 -6.86
CA LEU A 144 -19.37 9.09 -5.83
C LEU A 144 -18.41 8.03 -6.41
N ALA A 145 -18.90 7.19 -7.34
CA ALA A 145 -18.08 6.19 -8.03
C ALA A 145 -16.99 6.87 -8.88
N ASP A 146 -17.32 7.90 -9.62
CA ASP A 146 -16.36 8.71 -10.38
C ASP A 146 -15.31 9.35 -9.48
N ALA A 147 -15.72 9.86 -8.31
CA ALA A 147 -14.78 10.40 -7.33
C ALA A 147 -13.79 9.34 -6.81
N ALA A 148 -14.23 8.08 -6.63
CA ALA A 148 -13.37 6.96 -6.25
C ALA A 148 -12.31 6.67 -7.33
N VAL A 149 -12.74 6.54 -8.58
CA VAL A 149 -11.86 6.27 -9.73
C VAL A 149 -10.84 7.39 -9.89
N ARG A 150 -11.31 8.65 -9.99
CA ARG A 150 -10.42 9.81 -10.14
C ARG A 150 -9.43 9.96 -9.00
N SER A 151 -9.86 9.73 -7.76
CA SER A 151 -8.97 9.80 -6.59
C SER A 151 -7.86 8.75 -6.67
N SER A 152 -8.19 7.53 -7.09
CA SER A 152 -7.22 6.45 -7.27
C SER A 152 -6.23 6.72 -8.41
N GLU A 153 -6.70 7.30 -9.51
CA GLU A 153 -5.86 7.68 -10.65
C GLU A 153 -4.90 8.83 -10.30
N ARG A 154 -5.42 9.87 -9.63
CA ARG A 154 -4.61 11.02 -9.24
C ARG A 154 -3.59 10.68 -8.16
N GLU A 155 -3.92 9.79 -7.22
CA GLU A 155 -2.97 9.26 -6.26
C GLU A 155 -1.81 8.53 -6.97
N ARG A 156 -2.11 7.67 -7.95
CA ARG A 156 -1.08 6.99 -8.75
C ARG A 156 -0.21 7.97 -9.51
N ALA A 157 -0.81 8.95 -10.18
CA ALA A 157 -0.06 9.98 -10.90
C ALA A 157 0.85 10.80 -9.98
N ALA A 158 0.40 11.12 -8.75
CA ALA A 158 1.22 11.80 -7.76
C ALA A 158 2.41 10.94 -7.30
N ILE A 159 2.19 9.66 -7.02
CA ILE A 159 3.25 8.71 -6.65
C ILE A 159 4.27 8.55 -7.80
N ASP A 160 3.80 8.46 -9.03
CA ASP A 160 4.69 8.33 -10.18
C ASP A 160 5.53 9.60 -10.42
N ALA A 161 4.95 10.78 -10.17
CA ALA A 161 5.67 12.04 -10.22
C ALA A 161 6.72 12.16 -9.11
N GLU A 162 6.38 11.77 -7.88
CA GLU A 162 7.31 11.70 -6.74
C GLU A 162 8.49 10.79 -7.05
N ARG A 163 8.22 9.55 -7.50
CA ARG A 163 9.26 8.60 -7.88
C ARG A 163 10.15 9.09 -9.03
N ALA A 164 9.57 9.82 -9.98
CA ALA A 164 10.36 10.42 -11.08
C ALA A 164 11.28 11.54 -10.56
N ALA A 165 10.79 12.35 -9.63
CA ALA A 165 11.59 13.39 -8.99
C ALA A 165 12.74 12.78 -8.16
N ASP A 166 12.47 11.75 -7.34
CA ASP A 166 13.48 11.05 -6.56
C ASP A 166 14.57 10.43 -7.46
N LYS A 167 14.16 9.76 -8.54
CA LYS A 167 15.11 9.21 -9.52
C LYS A 167 15.98 10.28 -10.15
N LEU A 168 15.40 11.43 -10.52
CA LEU A 168 16.15 12.55 -11.09
C LEU A 168 17.17 13.12 -10.09
N MET A 169 16.73 13.30 -8.83
CA MET A 169 17.62 13.83 -7.78
C MET A 169 18.72 12.83 -7.45
N MET A 170 18.41 11.54 -7.38
CA MET A 170 19.42 10.49 -7.19
C MET A 170 20.41 10.44 -8.35
N ALA A 171 19.95 10.54 -9.59
CA ALA A 171 20.83 10.57 -10.76
C ALA A 171 21.77 11.80 -10.74
N ARG A 172 21.26 12.97 -10.33
CA ARG A 172 22.08 14.18 -10.17
C ARG A 172 23.13 14.03 -9.08
N LEU A 173 22.76 13.45 -7.94
CA LEU A 173 23.70 13.15 -6.86
C LEU A 173 24.79 12.21 -7.34
N MET A 174 24.42 11.10 -7.98
CA MET A 174 25.36 10.08 -8.47
C MET A 174 26.25 10.57 -9.62
N ALA A 175 25.86 11.63 -10.33
CA ALA A 175 26.70 12.22 -11.38
C ALA A 175 28.06 12.72 -10.85
N HIS A 176 28.16 13.07 -9.58
CA HIS A 176 29.40 13.48 -8.91
C HIS A 176 30.27 12.30 -8.46
N HIS A 177 29.72 11.08 -8.48
CA HIS A 177 30.34 9.85 -7.98
C HIS A 177 30.68 8.86 -9.09
N VAL A 178 30.68 9.31 -10.35
CA VAL A 178 31.03 8.48 -11.50
C VAL A 178 32.49 8.07 -11.43
N GLY A 179 32.75 6.76 -11.47
CA GLY A 179 34.09 6.18 -11.37
C GLY A 179 34.49 5.71 -9.95
N GLU A 180 33.61 5.88 -8.97
CA GLU A 180 33.78 5.30 -7.64
C GLU A 180 33.24 3.86 -7.58
N ASP A 181 33.82 3.04 -6.70
CA ASP A 181 33.39 1.67 -6.45
C ASP A 181 32.39 1.64 -5.29
N TYR A 182 31.31 0.86 -5.45
CA TYR A 182 30.27 0.68 -4.45
C TYR A 182 29.93 -0.79 -4.25
N ASP A 183 29.68 -1.17 -3.01
CA ASP A 183 29.02 -2.44 -2.71
C ASP A 183 27.57 -2.40 -3.20
N GLY A 184 27.08 -3.51 -3.73
CA GLY A 184 25.72 -3.59 -4.25
C GLY A 184 25.06 -4.94 -4.03
N THR A 185 23.73 -4.93 -3.89
CA THR A 185 22.92 -6.13 -3.79
C THR A 185 22.12 -6.33 -5.09
N ILE A 186 22.22 -7.52 -5.67
CA ILE A 186 21.43 -7.90 -6.86
C ILE A 186 19.98 -8.11 -6.42
N ASN A 187 19.08 -7.28 -6.93
CA ASN A 187 17.64 -7.33 -6.64
C ASN A 187 16.86 -8.16 -7.66
N SER A 188 17.29 -8.18 -8.90
CA SER A 188 16.68 -9.00 -9.93
C SER A 188 17.61 -9.21 -11.12
N VAL A 189 17.39 -10.30 -11.85
CA VAL A 189 18.08 -10.64 -13.10
C VAL A 189 17.03 -10.73 -14.20
N SER A 190 17.32 -10.18 -15.37
CA SER A 190 16.51 -10.24 -16.57
C SER A 190 17.34 -10.69 -17.76
N GLU A 191 16.72 -10.94 -18.89
CA GLU A 191 17.42 -11.29 -20.14
C GLU A 191 18.40 -10.18 -20.60
N TYR A 192 18.18 -8.94 -20.16
CA TYR A 192 18.97 -7.78 -20.57
C TYR A 192 20.02 -7.37 -19.53
N GLY A 193 20.09 -8.02 -18.35
CA GLY A 193 21.07 -7.70 -17.31
C GLY A 193 20.57 -7.86 -15.89
N MET A 194 21.32 -7.29 -14.96
CA MET A 194 21.05 -7.32 -13.52
C MET A 194 20.64 -5.94 -13.02
N TYR A 195 19.68 -5.91 -12.09
CA TYR A 195 19.34 -4.72 -11.33
C TYR A 195 20.03 -4.80 -9.96
N ILE A 196 20.89 -3.82 -9.69
CA ILE A 196 21.70 -3.76 -8.48
C ILE A 196 21.30 -2.52 -7.70
N THR A 197 21.03 -2.69 -6.41
CA THR A 197 20.91 -1.56 -5.47
C THR A 197 22.26 -1.32 -4.85
N LEU A 198 22.79 -0.13 -4.99
CA LEU A 198 24.05 0.30 -4.40
C LEU A 198 23.87 0.56 -2.90
N SER A 199 24.84 0.10 -2.08
CA SER A 199 24.93 0.45 -0.68
C SER A 199 25.57 1.84 -0.58
N MET A 200 24.73 2.88 -0.49
CA MET A 200 25.20 4.25 -0.30
C MET A 200 25.64 4.41 1.16
N PRO A 201 26.78 5.05 1.45
CA PRO A 201 27.10 5.44 2.82
C PRO A 201 26.01 6.41 3.32
N ALA A 202 25.46 6.10 4.50
CA ALA A 202 24.53 7.02 5.17
C ALA A 202 25.29 8.31 5.53
N HIS A 203 24.84 9.43 5.00
CA HIS A 203 25.26 10.78 5.43
C HIS A 203 24.32 11.32 6.50
#